data_f89fa02ace9290e40cb338beb7c6ba26
#
_entry.id   f89fa02ace9290e40cb338beb7c6ba26
#
_cell.length_a   1.000
_cell.length_b   1.000
_cell.length_c   1.000
_cell.angle_alpha   90.00
_cell.angle_beta   90.00
_cell.angle_gamma   90.00
#
_symmetry.space_group_name_H-M   'P 1'
#
loop_
_entity.id
_entity.type
_entity.pdbx_description
1 polymer ?
#
loop_
_entity_poly.entity_id
_entity_poly.type
_entity_poly.pdbx_seq_one_letter_code
_entity_poly.pdbx_strand_id
1 'polypeptide(L)'
;EPYRRQRQMCIRDRNRPVGSFLFLGPTGVGKTELAKALAENLFGDERALIRFDMSEYMEKHTTSRLVGAPPGYVGYEEGGQLTDVVRRRPYSVILLDEIEKAHPDVFNLLLQIMEDGRLTDGQGRTVDFKNAVIIMTSNAGARALLDSKPLGFATGEKQVNDGRKSAVLEEVKRIFRPEFLNRIDEILVFDPLGEAELRQIVEQMLKELSGRLQENGLDIKVTDEAKAELLKAGKDTRYGARPLRRALRKLVEDPVSDLYLASELKRGDTILTRTDEAGKIYFDKEEAHKEEALVAAGEERP
;
A
#
# COMPACT_ATOMS: atom_id res chain seq x y z
N GLU A 1 -6.74 -25.35 2.42
CA GLU A 1 -7.72 -25.71 1.39
C GLU A 1 -7.54 -24.93 0.08
N PRO A 2 -6.43 -25.11 -0.66
CA PRO A 2 -6.19 -24.39 -1.92
C PRO A 2 -7.24 -24.70 -3.00
N TYR A 3 -7.77 -25.91 -3.01
CA TYR A 3 -8.72 -26.39 -4.03
C TYR A 3 -10.10 -25.71 -4.01
N ARG A 4 -10.55 -25.16 -2.87
CA ARG A 4 -11.84 -24.48 -2.78
C ARG A 4 -11.77 -23.09 -3.40
N ARG A 5 -10.62 -22.38 -3.26
CA ARG A 5 -10.37 -21.08 -3.89
C ARG A 5 -10.21 -21.21 -5.41
N GLN A 6 -9.53 -22.24 -5.90
CA GLN A 6 -9.45 -22.53 -7.34
C GLN A 6 -10.81 -22.85 -7.96
N ARG A 7 -11.71 -23.57 -7.27
CA ARG A 7 -13.06 -23.84 -7.78
C ARG A 7 -13.93 -22.58 -7.89
N GLN A 8 -13.80 -21.62 -7.01
CA GLN A 8 -14.51 -20.32 -7.13
C GLN A 8 -14.00 -19.49 -8.31
N MET A 9 -12.71 -19.57 -8.65
CA MET A 9 -12.15 -18.95 -9.87
C MET A 9 -12.66 -19.59 -11.17
N CYS A 10 -13.04 -20.87 -11.17
CA CYS A 10 -13.51 -21.58 -12.36
C CYS A 10 -14.96 -21.29 -12.77
N ILE A 11 -15.76 -20.59 -11.95
CA ILE A 11 -17.19 -20.31 -12.21
C ILE A 11 -17.41 -18.91 -12.78
N ARG A 12 -16.43 -18.00 -12.68
CA ARG A 12 -16.51 -16.66 -13.28
C ARG A 12 -16.26 -16.70 -14.79
N ASP A 13 -16.87 -15.77 -15.48
CA ASP A 13 -16.73 -15.56 -16.93
C ASP A 13 -15.25 -15.58 -17.33
N ARG A 14 -14.87 -16.58 -18.15
CA ARG A 14 -13.48 -16.86 -18.51
C ARG A 14 -12.80 -15.74 -19.35
N ASN A 15 -13.55 -14.69 -19.69
CA ASN A 15 -13.09 -13.62 -20.56
C ASN A 15 -12.74 -12.32 -19.85
N ARG A 16 -12.71 -12.29 -18.51
CA ARG A 16 -12.41 -11.09 -17.72
C ARG A 16 -11.28 -11.34 -16.73
N PRO A 17 -10.61 -10.30 -16.21
CA PRO A 17 -9.69 -10.40 -15.08
C PRO A 17 -10.35 -11.07 -13.86
N VAL A 18 -9.54 -11.57 -12.92
CA VAL A 18 -10.02 -12.15 -11.65
C VAL A 18 -10.91 -11.19 -10.89
N GLY A 19 -10.57 -9.90 -10.93
CA GLY A 19 -11.36 -8.81 -10.34
C GLY A 19 -10.80 -7.46 -10.72
N SER A 20 -11.68 -6.46 -10.75
CA SER A 20 -11.38 -5.07 -10.99
C SER A 20 -11.94 -4.21 -9.85
N PHE A 21 -11.07 -3.44 -9.19
CA PHE A 21 -11.41 -2.69 -7.98
C PHE A 21 -11.00 -1.23 -8.13
N LEU A 22 -11.84 -0.33 -7.62
CA LEU A 22 -11.51 1.09 -7.49
C LEU A 22 -11.47 1.47 -6.01
N PHE A 23 -10.29 1.87 -5.52
CA PHE A 23 -10.06 2.29 -4.15
C PHE A 23 -10.08 3.82 -4.07
N LEU A 24 -11.08 4.36 -3.39
CA LEU A 24 -11.30 5.79 -3.22
C LEU A 24 -10.95 6.23 -1.81
N GLY A 25 -10.45 7.44 -1.65
CA GLY A 25 -10.21 8.02 -0.33
C GLY A 25 -8.95 8.86 -0.24
N PRO A 26 -8.70 9.49 0.92
CA PRO A 26 -7.53 10.35 1.13
C PRO A 26 -6.20 9.62 0.94
N THR A 27 -5.13 10.39 0.82
CA THR A 27 -3.78 9.82 0.78
C THR A 27 -3.40 9.22 2.14
N GLY A 28 -2.65 8.10 2.13
CA GLY A 28 -2.10 7.53 3.36
C GLY A 28 -3.09 6.73 4.22
N VAL A 29 -4.27 6.36 3.72
CA VAL A 29 -5.27 5.55 4.43
C VAL A 29 -5.10 4.03 4.23
N GLY A 30 -4.07 3.60 3.52
CA GLY A 30 -3.76 2.16 3.36
C GLY A 30 -4.18 1.54 2.02
N LYS A 31 -4.63 2.30 1.01
CA LYS A 31 -5.02 1.77 -0.31
C LYS A 31 -3.94 0.87 -0.93
N THR A 32 -2.71 1.34 -0.97
CA THR A 32 -1.56 0.60 -1.52
C THR A 32 -1.17 -0.60 -0.64
N GLU A 33 -1.27 -0.47 0.69
CA GLU A 33 -0.96 -1.56 1.62
C GLU A 33 -1.99 -2.70 1.48
N LEU A 34 -3.28 -2.37 1.29
CA LEU A 34 -4.29 -3.39 1.01
C LEU A 34 -4.00 -4.13 -0.31
N ALA A 35 -3.53 -3.41 -1.35
CA ALA A 35 -3.15 -4.03 -2.61
C ALA A 35 -1.96 -4.99 -2.46
N LYS A 36 -0.96 -4.66 -1.62
CA LYS A 36 0.16 -5.55 -1.28
C LYS A 36 -0.32 -6.79 -0.53
N ALA A 37 -1.11 -6.60 0.52
CA ALA A 37 -1.67 -7.70 1.29
C ALA A 37 -2.53 -8.63 0.42
N LEU A 38 -3.24 -8.08 -0.57
CA LEU A 38 -4.01 -8.86 -1.52
C LEU A 38 -3.09 -9.68 -2.44
N ALA A 39 -1.98 -9.12 -2.91
CA ALA A 39 -1.01 -9.83 -3.73
C ALA A 39 -0.38 -11.00 -2.95
N GLU A 40 0.03 -10.79 -1.71
CA GLU A 40 0.56 -11.82 -0.84
C GLU A 40 -0.46 -12.92 -0.57
N ASN A 41 -1.71 -12.56 -0.25
CA ASN A 41 -2.76 -13.54 0.05
C ASN A 41 -3.23 -14.36 -1.15
N LEU A 42 -3.27 -13.76 -2.35
CA LEU A 42 -3.75 -14.45 -3.55
C LEU A 42 -2.64 -15.25 -4.24
N PHE A 43 -1.44 -14.71 -4.29
CA PHE A 43 -0.34 -15.25 -5.09
C PHE A 43 0.86 -15.70 -4.25
N GLY A 44 0.83 -15.48 -2.92
CA GLY A 44 1.86 -15.95 -2.00
C GLY A 44 3.15 -15.14 -1.99
N ASP A 45 3.19 -14.00 -2.70
CA ASP A 45 4.37 -13.12 -2.78
C ASP A 45 3.92 -11.65 -2.97
N GLU A 46 4.41 -10.75 -2.11
CA GLU A 46 4.21 -9.31 -2.29
C GLU A 46 4.76 -8.80 -3.63
N ARG A 47 5.79 -9.46 -4.19
CA ARG A 47 6.37 -9.13 -5.49
C ARG A 47 5.43 -9.41 -6.67
N ALA A 48 4.31 -10.08 -6.43
CA ALA A 48 3.24 -10.21 -7.42
C ALA A 48 2.48 -8.89 -7.62
N LEU A 49 2.69 -7.87 -6.75
CA LEU A 49 2.18 -6.53 -6.97
C LEU A 49 3.04 -5.77 -7.99
N ILE A 50 2.40 -5.33 -9.06
CA ILE A 50 3.00 -4.51 -10.11
C ILE A 50 2.34 -3.13 -10.04
N ARG A 51 3.11 -2.09 -9.75
CA ARG A 51 2.60 -0.73 -9.57
C ARG A 51 2.97 0.16 -10.74
N PHE A 52 1.97 0.90 -11.24
CA PHE A 52 2.11 1.99 -12.19
C PHE A 52 1.55 3.27 -11.58
N ASP A 53 2.35 4.33 -11.59
CA ASP A 53 1.90 5.68 -11.20
C ASP A 53 1.32 6.39 -12.42
N MET A 54 0.03 6.66 -12.40
CA MET A 54 -0.66 7.24 -13.55
C MET A 54 -0.30 8.71 -13.79
N SER A 55 0.37 9.37 -12.85
CA SER A 55 0.95 10.68 -13.07
C SER A 55 2.06 10.69 -14.13
N GLU A 56 2.68 9.54 -14.41
CA GLU A 56 3.65 9.38 -15.49
C GLU A 56 2.98 9.22 -16.89
N TYR A 57 1.67 8.98 -16.92
CA TYR A 57 0.89 8.68 -18.13
C TYR A 57 -0.21 9.72 -18.40
N MET A 58 0.10 10.98 -18.10
CA MET A 58 -0.81 12.12 -18.31
C MET A 58 -0.90 12.54 -19.78
N GLU A 59 0.14 12.30 -20.55
CA GLU A 59 0.23 12.73 -21.95
C GLU A 59 0.01 11.57 -22.91
N LYS A 60 -0.54 11.87 -24.10
CA LYS A 60 -0.87 10.85 -25.11
C LYS A 60 0.34 10.00 -25.51
N HIS A 61 1.51 10.59 -25.65
CA HIS A 61 2.70 9.84 -26.06
C HIS A 61 3.23 8.92 -24.95
N THR A 62 2.93 9.19 -23.69
CA THR A 62 3.33 8.32 -22.58
C THR A 62 2.44 7.09 -22.47
N THR A 63 1.18 7.16 -22.95
CA THR A 63 0.26 6.02 -22.95
C THR A 63 0.77 4.87 -23.83
N SER A 64 1.44 5.18 -24.95
CA SER A 64 2.04 4.16 -25.81
C SER A 64 3.15 3.36 -25.10
N ARG A 65 3.78 3.89 -24.05
CA ARG A 65 4.76 3.15 -23.25
C ARG A 65 4.13 1.98 -22.47
N LEU A 66 2.82 2.04 -22.15
CA LEU A 66 2.13 0.93 -21.48
C LEU A 66 1.97 -0.28 -22.40
N VAL A 67 1.68 -0.04 -23.67
CA VAL A 67 1.33 -1.06 -24.66
C VAL A 67 2.49 -1.37 -25.61
N GLY A 68 3.41 -0.44 -25.75
CA GLY A 68 4.48 -0.44 -26.76
C GLY A 68 4.17 0.47 -27.95
N ALA A 69 5.21 1.03 -28.56
CA ALA A 69 5.07 1.87 -29.74
C ALA A 69 4.70 1.01 -30.97
N PRO A 70 3.86 1.54 -31.88
CA PRO A 70 3.56 0.86 -33.14
C PRO A 70 4.79 0.83 -34.08
N PRO A 71 4.81 -0.06 -35.07
CA PRO A 71 5.92 -0.16 -36.02
C PRO A 71 6.25 1.18 -36.68
N GLY A 72 7.54 1.50 -36.73
CA GLY A 72 8.05 2.74 -37.32
C GLY A 72 8.18 3.93 -36.34
N TYR A 73 7.78 3.78 -35.09
CA TYR A 73 7.96 4.80 -34.06
C TYR A 73 9.16 4.48 -33.15
N VAL A 74 9.77 5.52 -32.58
CA VAL A 74 10.86 5.39 -31.58
C VAL A 74 10.35 4.62 -30.37
N GLY A 75 11.13 3.62 -29.92
CA GLY A 75 10.75 2.75 -28.80
C GLY A 75 9.98 1.48 -29.17
N TYR A 76 9.82 1.16 -30.47
CA TYR A 76 9.15 -0.07 -30.92
C TYR A 76 9.81 -1.35 -30.39
N GLU A 77 11.14 -1.37 -30.25
CA GLU A 77 11.89 -2.53 -29.74
C GLU A 77 11.75 -2.72 -28.21
N GLU A 78 11.42 -1.66 -27.48
CA GLU A 78 11.40 -1.70 -26.00
C GLU A 78 10.19 -2.47 -25.44
N GLY A 79 9.16 -2.72 -26.26
CA GLY A 79 7.92 -3.35 -25.82
C GLY A 79 7.06 -2.45 -24.91
N GLY A 80 5.90 -2.94 -24.48
CA GLY A 80 5.02 -2.20 -23.58
C GLY A 80 5.29 -2.54 -22.11
N GLN A 81 5.43 -1.53 -21.28
CA GLN A 81 5.72 -1.71 -19.85
C GLN A 81 4.66 -2.57 -19.13
N LEU A 82 3.36 -2.32 -19.41
CA LEU A 82 2.28 -3.10 -18.84
C LEU A 82 2.19 -4.49 -19.48
N THR A 83 2.20 -4.54 -20.80
CA THR A 83 2.01 -5.78 -21.55
C THR A 83 3.15 -6.77 -21.36
N ASP A 84 4.39 -6.32 -21.32
CA ASP A 84 5.55 -7.18 -21.10
C ASP A 84 5.62 -7.75 -19.69
N VAL A 85 5.27 -6.95 -18.68
CA VAL A 85 5.27 -7.42 -17.28
C VAL A 85 4.19 -8.47 -17.07
N VAL A 86 2.96 -8.23 -17.56
CA VAL A 86 1.85 -9.19 -17.43
C VAL A 86 2.12 -10.47 -18.21
N ARG A 87 2.73 -10.37 -19.39
CA ARG A 87 3.13 -11.55 -20.16
C ARG A 87 4.14 -12.43 -19.41
N ARG A 88 5.07 -11.81 -18.66
CA ARG A 88 6.05 -12.54 -17.85
C ARG A 88 5.47 -13.04 -16.54
N ARG A 89 4.49 -12.33 -15.97
CA ARG A 89 3.85 -12.61 -14.68
C ARG A 89 2.34 -12.50 -14.80
N PRO A 90 1.67 -13.50 -15.39
CA PRO A 90 0.22 -13.44 -15.62
C PRO A 90 -0.59 -13.49 -14.32
N TYR A 91 -0.05 -14.09 -13.26
CA TYR A 91 -0.65 -14.12 -11.93
C TYR A 91 -0.10 -12.94 -11.11
N SER A 92 -0.76 -11.80 -11.19
CA SER A 92 -0.30 -10.57 -10.54
C SER A 92 -1.44 -9.65 -10.15
N VAL A 93 -1.18 -8.78 -9.20
CA VAL A 93 -2.01 -7.63 -8.86
C VAL A 93 -1.43 -6.41 -9.56
N ILE A 94 -2.19 -5.83 -10.46
CA ILE A 94 -1.82 -4.61 -11.19
C ILE A 94 -2.43 -3.44 -10.47
N LEU A 95 -1.61 -2.60 -9.85
CA LEU A 95 -2.00 -1.40 -9.15
C LEU A 95 -1.75 -0.17 -10.03
N LEU A 96 -2.82 0.50 -10.42
CA LEU A 96 -2.79 1.77 -11.15
C LEU A 96 -3.07 2.90 -10.16
N ASP A 97 -2.01 3.57 -9.70
CA ASP A 97 -2.10 4.59 -8.65
C ASP A 97 -2.44 5.95 -9.26
N GLU A 98 -3.32 6.73 -8.61
CA GLU A 98 -3.79 8.05 -9.03
C GLU A 98 -4.44 8.04 -10.45
N ILE A 99 -5.35 7.10 -10.67
CA ILE A 99 -5.97 6.86 -11.99
C ILE A 99 -6.66 8.11 -12.58
N GLU A 100 -7.13 9.04 -11.75
CA GLU A 100 -7.72 10.30 -12.19
C GLU A 100 -6.77 11.21 -12.97
N LYS A 101 -5.46 10.98 -12.87
CA LYS A 101 -4.43 11.74 -13.59
C LYS A 101 -4.12 11.17 -14.97
N ALA A 102 -4.54 9.95 -15.25
CA ALA A 102 -4.25 9.26 -16.49
C ALA A 102 -4.85 9.96 -17.71
N HIS A 103 -4.13 9.92 -18.84
CA HIS A 103 -4.68 10.36 -20.13
C HIS A 103 -5.94 9.53 -20.50
N PRO A 104 -6.93 10.11 -21.19
CA PRO A 104 -8.16 9.40 -21.59
C PRO A 104 -7.93 8.08 -22.33
N ASP A 105 -6.85 7.96 -23.11
CA ASP A 105 -6.51 6.73 -23.83
C ASP A 105 -6.17 5.56 -22.89
N VAL A 106 -5.68 5.82 -21.67
CA VAL A 106 -5.47 4.78 -20.65
C VAL A 106 -6.79 4.12 -20.26
N PHE A 107 -7.86 4.90 -20.13
CA PHE A 107 -9.19 4.35 -19.82
C PHE A 107 -9.71 3.45 -20.93
N ASN A 108 -9.40 3.74 -22.18
CA ASN A 108 -9.78 2.89 -23.32
C ASN A 108 -9.05 1.53 -23.26
N LEU A 109 -7.75 1.54 -22.88
CA LEU A 109 -6.99 0.29 -22.65
C LEU A 109 -7.57 -0.52 -21.51
N LEU A 110 -7.91 0.13 -20.39
CA LEU A 110 -8.51 -0.52 -19.22
C LEU A 110 -9.89 -1.10 -19.53
N LEU A 111 -10.72 -0.40 -20.32
CA LEU A 111 -12.00 -0.93 -20.79
C LEU A 111 -11.79 -2.23 -21.55
N GLN A 112 -10.86 -2.27 -22.50
CA GLN A 112 -10.54 -3.48 -23.27
C GLN A 112 -10.09 -4.63 -22.34
N ILE A 113 -9.21 -4.33 -21.35
CA ILE A 113 -8.76 -5.34 -20.39
C ILE A 113 -9.93 -5.87 -19.56
N MET A 114 -10.79 -4.98 -19.02
CA MET A 114 -11.90 -5.36 -18.16
C MET A 114 -13.04 -6.08 -18.91
N GLU A 115 -13.19 -5.84 -20.23
CA GLU A 115 -14.21 -6.50 -21.05
C GLU A 115 -13.74 -7.82 -21.63
N ASP A 116 -12.59 -7.80 -22.30
CA ASP A 116 -12.07 -8.92 -23.09
C ASP A 116 -11.03 -9.76 -22.35
N GLY A 117 -10.54 -9.29 -21.19
CA GLY A 117 -9.46 -9.93 -20.42
C GLY A 117 -8.15 -10.03 -21.18
N ARG A 118 -7.96 -9.22 -22.23
CA ARG A 118 -6.77 -9.24 -23.10
C ARG A 118 -6.46 -7.85 -23.65
N LEU A 119 -5.20 -7.65 -24.00
CA LEU A 119 -4.74 -6.42 -24.63
C LEU A 119 -3.76 -6.77 -25.75
N THR A 120 -3.86 -6.11 -26.89
CA THR A 120 -2.91 -6.28 -28.00
C THR A 120 -1.80 -5.24 -27.84
N ASP A 121 -0.55 -5.69 -27.82
CA ASP A 121 0.61 -4.80 -27.72
C ASP A 121 0.94 -4.13 -29.06
N GLY A 122 1.87 -3.16 -29.03
CA GLY A 122 2.33 -2.43 -30.21
C GLY A 122 2.99 -3.31 -31.28
N GLN A 123 3.36 -4.55 -30.96
CA GLN A 123 3.92 -5.56 -31.87
C GLN A 123 2.85 -6.52 -32.41
N GLY A 124 1.57 -6.31 -32.10
CA GLY A 124 0.47 -7.16 -32.55
C GLY A 124 0.29 -8.44 -31.73
N ARG A 125 1.00 -8.64 -30.62
CA ARG A 125 0.86 -9.80 -29.75
C ARG A 125 -0.26 -9.57 -28.76
N THR A 126 -1.10 -10.59 -28.55
CA THR A 126 -2.16 -10.55 -27.55
C THR A 126 -1.62 -11.00 -26.17
N VAL A 127 -1.82 -10.16 -25.17
CA VAL A 127 -1.45 -10.43 -23.76
C VAL A 127 -2.72 -10.73 -22.97
N ASP A 128 -2.71 -11.82 -22.20
CA ASP A 128 -3.84 -12.29 -21.40
C ASP A 128 -3.79 -11.72 -19.98
N PHE A 129 -4.88 -11.07 -19.55
CA PHE A 129 -5.07 -10.48 -18.22
C PHE A 129 -6.06 -11.26 -17.35
N LYS A 130 -6.56 -12.41 -17.80
CA LYS A 130 -7.61 -13.17 -17.12
C LYS A 130 -7.20 -13.68 -15.74
N ASN A 131 -5.91 -13.84 -15.49
CA ASN A 131 -5.36 -14.27 -14.21
C ASN A 131 -4.88 -13.09 -13.33
N ALA A 132 -4.99 -11.87 -13.82
CA ALA A 132 -4.60 -10.67 -13.10
C ALA A 132 -5.77 -10.09 -12.29
N VAL A 133 -5.43 -9.41 -11.19
CA VAL A 133 -6.34 -8.54 -10.44
C VAL A 133 -5.97 -7.10 -10.76
N ILE A 134 -6.94 -6.28 -11.12
CA ILE A 134 -6.74 -4.87 -11.43
C ILE A 134 -7.24 -4.04 -10.26
N ILE A 135 -6.36 -3.24 -9.70
CA ILE A 135 -6.69 -2.29 -8.63
C ILE A 135 -6.33 -0.90 -9.13
N MET A 136 -7.28 -0.02 -9.08
CA MET A 136 -7.12 1.41 -9.38
C MET A 136 -7.27 2.19 -8.09
N THR A 137 -6.39 3.14 -7.80
CA THR A 137 -6.56 4.05 -6.66
C THR A 137 -6.87 5.45 -7.14
N SER A 138 -7.68 6.16 -6.39
CA SER A 138 -7.97 7.56 -6.65
C SER A 138 -8.14 8.34 -5.35
N ASN A 139 -7.75 9.61 -5.41
CA ASN A 139 -7.99 10.57 -4.33
C ASN A 139 -9.27 11.39 -4.58
N ALA A 140 -10.03 11.06 -5.63
CA ALA A 140 -11.34 11.66 -5.91
C ALA A 140 -12.26 11.47 -4.70
N GLY A 141 -13.02 12.51 -4.37
CA GLY A 141 -13.90 12.49 -3.20
C GLY A 141 -13.22 12.67 -1.84
N ALA A 142 -11.88 12.74 -1.79
CA ALA A 142 -11.15 12.92 -0.53
C ALA A 142 -11.59 14.18 0.23
N ARG A 143 -11.87 15.28 -0.48
CA ARG A 143 -12.37 16.53 0.13
C ARG A 143 -13.75 16.33 0.74
N ALA A 144 -14.66 15.64 0.07
CA ALA A 144 -15.98 15.34 0.59
C ALA A 144 -15.91 14.51 1.88
N LEU A 145 -14.92 13.63 2.04
CA LEU A 145 -14.70 12.86 3.26
C LEU A 145 -14.11 13.70 4.41
N LEU A 146 -13.23 14.66 4.10
CA LEU A 146 -12.54 15.48 5.09
C LEU A 146 -13.41 16.66 5.56
N ASP A 147 -14.18 17.29 4.65
CA ASP A 147 -14.96 18.51 4.92
C ASP A 147 -16.39 18.23 5.39
N SER A 148 -16.84 16.97 5.42
CA SER A 148 -18.17 16.59 5.88
C SER A 148 -18.34 16.87 7.37
N LYS A 149 -18.62 18.13 7.73
CA LYS A 149 -19.27 18.44 9.01
C LYS A 149 -20.66 17.79 8.99
N PRO A 150 -21.10 17.13 10.07
CA PRO A 150 -22.44 16.59 10.13
C PRO A 150 -23.44 17.76 9.95
N LEU A 151 -24.03 17.87 8.78
CA LEU A 151 -25.12 18.81 8.50
C LEU A 151 -26.37 18.24 9.17
N GLY A 152 -26.68 18.76 10.36
CA GLY A 152 -27.99 18.65 11.05
C GLY A 152 -28.32 17.25 11.54
N PHE A 153 -28.81 17.18 12.78
CA PHE A 153 -29.67 16.16 13.48
C PHE A 153 -29.64 14.68 13.03
N ALA A 154 -28.63 14.17 12.35
CA ALA A 154 -28.50 12.75 12.06
C ALA A 154 -27.97 12.01 13.31
N THR A 155 -28.87 11.38 14.05
CA THR A 155 -28.61 10.62 15.28
C THR A 155 -28.12 9.20 15.01
N GLY A 156 -27.12 8.99 14.15
CA GLY A 156 -26.56 7.66 13.94
C GLY A 156 -25.30 7.66 13.07
N GLU A 157 -24.22 7.07 13.56
CA GLU A 157 -22.94 6.93 12.83
C GLU A 157 -23.11 6.26 11.44
N LYS A 158 -24.05 5.32 11.29
CA LYS A 158 -24.34 4.66 10.02
C LYS A 158 -24.90 5.62 8.95
N GLN A 159 -25.81 6.52 9.32
CA GLN A 159 -26.41 7.47 8.36
C GLN A 159 -25.40 8.53 7.91
N VAL A 160 -24.49 8.94 8.78
CA VAL A 160 -23.39 9.87 8.44
C VAL A 160 -22.41 9.23 7.46
N ASN A 161 -22.08 7.96 7.66
CA ASN A 161 -21.18 7.22 6.77
C ASN A 161 -21.80 6.96 5.40
N ASP A 162 -23.07 6.62 5.33
CA ASP A 162 -23.79 6.41 4.06
C ASP A 162 -23.89 7.70 3.24
N GLY A 163 -24.14 8.83 3.91
CA GLY A 163 -24.17 10.15 3.27
C GLY A 163 -22.79 10.55 2.70
N ARG A 164 -21.71 10.27 3.43
CA ARG A 164 -20.33 10.51 2.95
C ARG A 164 -19.98 9.66 1.74
N LYS A 165 -20.29 8.37 1.78
CA LYS A 165 -20.08 7.46 0.64
C LYS A 165 -20.83 7.92 -0.60
N SER A 166 -22.09 8.34 -0.44
CA SER A 166 -22.89 8.85 -1.56
C SER A 166 -22.28 10.10 -2.18
N ALA A 167 -21.79 11.05 -1.38
CA ALA A 167 -21.13 12.26 -1.87
C ALA A 167 -19.84 11.94 -2.64
N VAL A 168 -19.05 10.99 -2.14
CA VAL A 168 -17.84 10.51 -2.85
C VAL A 168 -18.20 9.89 -4.18
N LEU A 169 -19.20 9.03 -4.23
CA LEU A 169 -19.66 8.38 -5.46
C LEU A 169 -20.19 9.37 -6.49
N GLU A 170 -20.85 10.44 -6.06
CA GLU A 170 -21.28 11.52 -6.96
C GLU A 170 -20.08 12.27 -7.57
N GLU A 171 -19.05 12.56 -6.79
CA GLU A 171 -17.84 13.18 -7.31
C GLU A 171 -17.12 12.27 -8.31
N VAL A 172 -17.04 10.99 -8.00
CA VAL A 172 -16.45 9.96 -8.88
C VAL A 172 -17.18 9.89 -10.22
N LYS A 173 -18.52 9.95 -10.22
CA LYS A 173 -19.33 9.99 -11.46
C LYS A 173 -19.12 11.24 -12.31
N ARG A 174 -18.59 12.31 -11.74
CA ARG A 174 -18.22 13.52 -12.51
C ARG A 174 -16.85 13.39 -13.19
N ILE A 175 -15.96 12.60 -12.59
CA ILE A 175 -14.56 12.43 -13.07
C ILE A 175 -14.47 11.29 -14.07
N PHE A 176 -15.12 10.17 -13.77
CA PHE A 176 -15.05 8.96 -14.58
C PHE A 176 -16.32 8.76 -15.42
N ARG A 177 -16.14 8.29 -16.64
CA ARG A 177 -17.25 7.99 -17.54
C ARG A 177 -18.10 6.85 -16.98
N PRO A 178 -19.44 6.88 -17.15
CA PRO A 178 -20.34 5.83 -16.66
C PRO A 178 -19.98 4.44 -17.21
N GLU A 179 -19.55 4.35 -18.47
CA GLU A 179 -19.12 3.10 -19.11
C GLU A 179 -17.95 2.45 -18.37
N PHE A 180 -16.99 3.26 -17.90
CA PHE A 180 -15.84 2.78 -17.14
C PHE A 180 -16.26 2.29 -15.75
N LEU A 181 -17.07 3.06 -15.01
CA LEU A 181 -17.53 2.68 -13.68
C LEU A 181 -18.38 1.41 -13.69
N ASN A 182 -19.16 1.18 -14.74
CA ASN A 182 -20.00 -0.03 -14.90
C ASN A 182 -19.18 -1.31 -15.16
N ARG A 183 -17.89 -1.19 -15.50
CA ARG A 183 -16.99 -2.35 -15.72
C ARG A 183 -16.17 -2.70 -14.49
N ILE A 184 -16.20 -1.86 -13.46
CA ILE A 184 -15.55 -2.11 -12.19
C ILE A 184 -16.42 -3.04 -11.37
N ASP A 185 -15.86 -4.15 -10.87
CA ASP A 185 -16.59 -5.13 -10.06
C ASP A 185 -16.98 -4.55 -8.70
N GLU A 186 -16.08 -3.76 -8.07
CA GLU A 186 -16.36 -3.17 -6.75
C GLU A 186 -15.61 -1.85 -6.55
N ILE A 187 -16.30 -0.89 -5.94
CA ILE A 187 -15.76 0.41 -5.53
C ILE A 187 -15.69 0.45 -4.00
N LEU A 188 -14.46 0.55 -3.48
CA LEU A 188 -14.21 0.63 -2.04
C LEU A 188 -13.84 2.05 -1.64
N VAL A 189 -14.57 2.58 -0.66
CA VAL A 189 -14.30 3.90 -0.08
C VAL A 189 -13.56 3.71 1.24
N PHE A 190 -12.38 4.29 1.33
CA PHE A 190 -11.54 4.29 2.52
C PHE A 190 -11.80 5.55 3.33
N ASP A 191 -12.23 5.38 4.55
CA ASP A 191 -12.42 6.47 5.49
C ASP A 191 -11.07 7.06 5.96
N PRO A 192 -11.04 8.34 6.37
CA PRO A 192 -9.87 8.89 7.05
C PRO A 192 -9.56 8.09 8.32
N LEU A 193 -8.26 7.93 8.60
CA LEU A 193 -7.81 7.19 9.79
C LEU A 193 -8.07 7.97 11.06
N GLY A 194 -8.69 7.32 12.05
CA GLY A 194 -8.86 7.83 13.40
C GLY A 194 -7.63 7.57 14.29
N GLU A 195 -7.68 8.03 15.53
CA GLU A 195 -6.55 7.84 16.47
C GLU A 195 -6.29 6.37 16.82
N ALA A 196 -7.35 5.56 16.90
CA ALA A 196 -7.23 4.14 17.20
C ALA A 196 -6.48 3.39 16.09
N GLU A 197 -6.84 3.65 14.83
CA GLU A 197 -6.18 3.07 13.67
C GLU A 197 -4.73 3.56 13.56
N LEU A 198 -4.47 4.84 13.81
CA LEU A 198 -3.11 5.39 13.79
C LEU A 198 -2.22 4.74 14.85
N ARG A 199 -2.74 4.43 16.05
CA ARG A 199 -2.00 3.68 17.09
C ARG A 199 -1.63 2.29 16.61
N GLN A 200 -2.58 1.55 16.04
CA GLN A 200 -2.31 0.22 15.49
C GLN A 200 -1.26 0.25 14.38
N ILE A 201 -1.30 1.27 13.52
CA ILE A 201 -0.31 1.45 12.46
C ILE A 201 1.09 1.73 13.03
N VAL A 202 1.20 2.56 14.09
CA VAL A 202 2.49 2.78 14.77
C VAL A 202 3.03 1.47 15.35
N GLU A 203 2.19 0.67 16.01
CA GLU A 203 2.60 -0.64 16.54
C GLU A 203 3.09 -1.58 15.45
N GLN A 204 2.37 -1.63 14.32
CA GLN A 204 2.80 -2.41 13.16
C GLN A 204 4.15 -1.95 12.60
N MET A 205 4.33 -0.63 12.41
CA MET A 205 5.59 -0.06 11.92
C MET A 205 6.75 -0.34 12.87
N LEU A 206 6.53 -0.26 14.19
CA LEU A 206 7.54 -0.59 15.19
C LEU A 206 7.89 -2.09 15.19
N LYS A 207 6.91 -2.96 14.96
CA LYS A 207 7.14 -4.40 14.82
C LYS A 207 7.97 -4.71 13.57
N GLU A 208 7.69 -4.06 12.44
CA GLU A 208 8.48 -4.19 11.21
C GLU A 208 9.93 -3.70 11.42
N LEU A 209 10.09 -2.58 12.15
CA LEU A 209 11.41 -2.06 12.51
C LEU A 209 12.17 -3.03 13.42
N SER A 210 11.51 -3.57 14.45
CA SER A 210 12.10 -4.58 15.34
C SER A 210 12.59 -5.80 14.54
N GLY A 211 11.78 -6.32 13.61
CA GLY A 211 12.19 -7.44 12.74
C GLY A 211 13.47 -7.13 11.95
N ARG A 212 13.56 -5.94 11.34
CA ARG A 212 14.76 -5.52 10.59
C ARG A 212 15.99 -5.33 11.49
N LEU A 213 15.81 -4.86 12.71
CA LEU A 213 16.90 -4.71 13.68
C LEU A 213 17.38 -6.09 14.16
N GLN A 214 16.47 -7.04 14.38
CA GLN A 214 16.81 -8.42 14.76
C GLN A 214 17.66 -9.14 13.71
N GLU A 215 17.48 -8.86 12.43
CA GLU A 215 18.38 -9.38 11.35
C GLU A 215 19.81 -8.91 11.54
N ASN A 216 20.03 -7.74 12.17
CA ASN A 216 21.33 -7.21 12.53
C ASN A 216 21.77 -7.60 13.94
N GLY A 217 20.97 -8.40 14.66
CA GLY A 217 21.23 -8.83 16.02
C GLY A 217 20.97 -7.76 17.08
N LEU A 218 20.13 -6.76 16.78
CA LEU A 218 19.70 -5.72 17.70
C LEU A 218 18.23 -5.94 18.06
N ASP A 219 17.84 -5.57 19.27
CA ASP A 219 16.45 -5.53 19.66
C ASP A 219 16.01 -4.10 20.05
N ILE A 220 14.72 -3.79 19.92
CA ILE A 220 14.19 -2.47 20.28
C ILE A 220 12.92 -2.61 21.11
N LYS A 221 12.86 -1.89 22.21
CA LYS A 221 11.69 -1.73 23.07
C LYS A 221 11.29 -0.26 23.08
N VAL A 222 10.06 0.04 22.75
CA VAL A 222 9.53 1.42 22.68
C VAL A 222 8.47 1.59 23.76
N THR A 223 8.66 2.58 24.65
CA THR A 223 7.71 2.87 25.72
C THR A 223 6.43 3.49 25.16
N ASP A 224 5.33 3.42 25.91
CA ASP A 224 4.04 3.95 25.48
C ASP A 224 4.05 5.49 25.37
N GLU A 225 4.88 6.16 26.18
CA GLU A 225 5.13 7.60 26.08
C GLU A 225 5.81 7.94 24.76
N ALA A 226 6.83 7.16 24.35
CA ALA A 226 7.50 7.36 23.07
C ALA A 226 6.56 7.10 21.87
N LYS A 227 5.69 6.09 21.97
CA LYS A 227 4.63 5.86 20.96
C LYS A 227 3.65 7.05 20.88
N ALA A 228 3.28 7.64 22.03
CA ALA A 228 2.41 8.79 22.07
C ALA A 228 3.05 10.03 21.40
N GLU A 229 4.36 10.25 21.61
CA GLU A 229 5.09 11.34 20.94
C GLU A 229 5.22 11.11 19.43
N LEU A 230 5.44 9.87 18.96
CA LEU A 230 5.40 9.52 17.55
C LEU A 230 4.05 9.84 16.93
N LEU A 231 2.96 9.51 17.63
CA LEU A 231 1.60 9.83 17.20
C LEU A 231 1.37 11.33 17.10
N LYS A 232 1.83 12.13 18.08
CA LYS A 232 1.72 13.58 18.04
C LYS A 232 2.52 14.18 16.87
N ALA A 233 3.76 13.73 16.69
CA ALA A 233 4.63 14.19 15.61
C ALA A 233 4.09 13.85 14.21
N GLY A 234 3.35 12.76 14.10
CA GLY A 234 2.72 12.29 12.86
C GLY A 234 1.25 12.68 12.69
N LYS A 235 0.65 13.44 13.61
CA LYS A 235 -0.77 13.78 13.61
C LYS A 235 -1.09 14.86 12.56
N ASP A 236 -1.24 14.45 11.31
CA ASP A 236 -1.91 15.26 10.28
C ASP A 236 -2.99 14.42 9.60
N THR A 237 -4.23 14.61 10.04
CA THR A 237 -5.39 13.84 9.57
C THR A 237 -5.64 13.93 8.07
N ARG A 238 -5.09 14.96 7.39
CA ARG A 238 -5.22 15.15 5.93
C ARG A 238 -4.36 14.19 5.12
N TYR A 239 -3.25 13.70 5.71
CA TYR A 239 -2.26 12.87 5.02
C TYR A 239 -2.18 11.43 5.57
N GLY A 240 -3.10 11.05 6.45
CA GLY A 240 -3.20 9.71 7.01
C GLY A 240 -1.93 9.25 7.73
N ALA A 241 -1.44 8.05 7.41
CA ALA A 241 -0.26 7.45 8.04
C ALA A 241 1.09 7.89 7.43
N ARG A 242 1.10 8.64 6.31
CA ARG A 242 2.38 9.10 5.69
C ARG A 242 3.26 9.97 6.61
N PRO A 243 2.70 10.94 7.36
CA PRO A 243 3.47 11.69 8.35
C PRO A 243 4.05 10.83 9.47
N LEU A 244 3.31 9.80 9.93
CA LEU A 244 3.80 8.86 10.95
C LEU A 244 5.05 8.10 10.48
N ARG A 245 5.06 7.60 9.25
CA ARG A 245 6.24 6.92 8.69
C ARG A 245 7.46 7.84 8.64
N ARG A 246 7.26 9.12 8.30
CA ARG A 246 8.34 10.13 8.35
C ARG A 246 8.80 10.43 9.76
N ALA A 247 7.86 10.54 10.72
CA ALA A 247 8.19 10.76 12.12
C ALA A 247 8.97 9.57 12.68
N LEU A 248 8.53 8.33 12.43
CA LEU A 248 9.24 7.12 12.85
C LEU A 248 10.67 7.09 12.31
N ARG A 249 10.84 7.35 11.01
CA ARG A 249 12.18 7.40 10.42
C ARG A 249 13.06 8.42 11.12
N LYS A 250 12.61 9.68 11.17
CA LYS A 250 13.41 10.79 11.70
C LYS A 250 13.69 10.68 13.21
N LEU A 251 12.73 10.18 13.98
CA LEU A 251 12.81 10.17 15.45
C LEU A 251 13.34 8.86 16.01
N VAL A 252 13.30 7.77 15.24
CA VAL A 252 13.74 6.44 15.73
C VAL A 252 14.76 5.80 14.77
N GLU A 253 14.40 5.60 13.49
CA GLU A 253 15.27 4.83 12.56
C GLU A 253 16.61 5.52 12.31
N ASP A 254 16.62 6.81 11.97
CA ASP A 254 17.84 7.56 11.67
C ASP A 254 18.77 7.63 12.91
N PRO A 255 18.29 8.03 14.14
CA PRO A 255 19.15 8.04 15.31
C PRO A 255 19.69 6.67 15.73
N VAL A 256 18.87 5.60 15.63
CA VAL A 256 19.33 4.23 15.91
C VAL A 256 20.41 3.81 14.91
N SER A 257 20.26 4.18 13.64
CA SER A 257 21.28 3.91 12.61
C SER A 257 22.57 4.66 12.90
N ASP A 258 22.50 5.91 13.34
CA ASP A 258 23.67 6.72 13.70
C ASP A 258 24.42 6.10 14.90
N LEU A 259 23.71 5.66 15.95
CA LEU A 259 24.31 4.96 17.11
C LEU A 259 24.99 3.63 16.68
N TYR A 260 24.38 2.90 15.77
CA TYR A 260 24.96 1.66 15.23
C TYR A 260 26.24 1.93 14.42
N LEU A 261 26.24 2.95 13.57
CA LEU A 261 27.40 3.36 12.78
C LEU A 261 28.53 3.91 13.63
N ALA A 262 28.21 4.61 14.74
CA ALA A 262 29.18 5.08 15.73
C ALA A 262 29.78 3.94 16.59
N SER A 263 29.35 2.69 16.35
CA SER A 263 29.76 1.52 17.16
C SER A 263 29.37 1.60 18.64
N GLU A 264 28.41 2.44 18.98
CA GLU A 264 27.86 2.53 20.35
C GLU A 264 26.91 1.36 20.63
N LEU A 265 26.29 0.79 19.57
CA LEU A 265 25.46 -0.41 19.63
C LEU A 265 26.21 -1.61 19.09
N LYS A 266 26.09 -2.75 19.78
CA LYS A 266 26.69 -4.03 19.40
C LYS A 266 25.61 -5.09 19.20
N ARG A 267 25.94 -6.16 18.49
CA ARG A 267 25.05 -7.32 18.37
C ARG A 267 24.74 -7.90 19.75
N GLY A 268 23.46 -8.12 20.03
CA GLY A 268 22.93 -8.57 21.30
C GLY A 268 22.40 -7.45 22.20
N ASP A 269 22.62 -6.18 21.83
CA ASP A 269 22.10 -5.07 22.62
C ASP A 269 20.61 -4.85 22.38
N THR A 270 19.90 -4.48 23.45
CA THR A 270 18.50 -4.05 23.38
C THR A 270 18.43 -2.53 23.53
N ILE A 271 17.80 -1.87 22.58
CA ILE A 271 17.60 -0.42 22.56
C ILE A 271 16.30 -0.10 23.26
N LEU A 272 16.34 0.67 24.35
CA LEU A 272 15.17 1.15 25.04
C LEU A 272 14.88 2.60 24.63
N THR A 273 13.78 2.78 23.90
CA THR A 273 13.35 4.10 23.40
C THR A 273 12.40 4.74 24.41
N ARG A 274 12.79 5.89 24.96
CA ARG A 274 12.07 6.64 26.00
C ARG A 274 11.87 8.10 25.58
N THR A 275 11.07 8.82 26.35
CA THR A 275 10.86 10.26 26.23
C THR A 275 11.31 10.98 27.50
N ASP A 276 11.92 12.17 27.33
CA ASP A 276 12.20 13.08 28.43
C ASP A 276 10.94 13.91 28.79
N GLU A 277 11.05 14.73 29.83
CA GLU A 277 9.97 15.62 30.29
C GLU A 277 9.55 16.66 29.25
N ALA A 278 10.40 16.95 28.28
CA ALA A 278 10.12 17.86 27.15
C ALA A 278 9.47 17.13 25.95
N GLY A 279 9.26 15.81 26.03
CA GLY A 279 8.70 15.00 24.94
C GLY A 279 9.72 14.62 23.87
N LYS A 280 11.02 14.81 24.10
CA LYS A 280 12.06 14.42 23.14
C LYS A 280 12.40 12.94 23.34
N ILE A 281 12.42 12.19 22.24
CA ILE A 281 12.80 10.78 22.24
C ILE A 281 14.30 10.66 22.41
N TYR A 282 14.73 9.78 23.32
CA TYR A 282 16.12 9.38 23.55
C TYR A 282 16.22 7.87 23.65
N PHE A 283 17.45 7.37 23.55
CA PHE A 283 17.76 5.95 23.48
C PHE A 283 18.68 5.57 24.62
N ASP A 284 18.25 4.59 25.42
CA ASP A 284 19.07 3.94 26.43
C ASP A 284 19.48 2.56 25.93
N LYS A 285 20.62 2.10 26.36
CA LYS A 285 21.11 0.75 26.09
C LYS A 285 20.82 -0.13 27.29
N GLU A 286 20.05 -1.19 27.08
CA GLU A 286 19.90 -2.28 28.01
C GLU A 286 20.97 -3.34 27.66
N GLU A 287 22.03 -3.48 28.47
CA GLU A 287 23.04 -4.52 28.25
C GLU A 287 22.39 -5.90 28.38
N ALA A 288 22.68 -6.81 27.44
CA ALA A 288 22.19 -8.18 27.52
C ALA A 288 22.63 -8.79 28.90
N HIS A 289 21.67 -9.18 29.70
CA HIS A 289 21.95 -9.86 30.97
C HIS A 289 22.81 -11.10 30.70
N LYS A 290 24.00 -11.13 31.28
CA LYS A 290 24.96 -12.25 31.29
C LYS A 290 24.45 -13.50 32.07
N GLU A 291 23.14 -13.77 32.12
CA GLU A 291 22.64 -14.91 32.90
C GLU A 291 22.64 -16.25 32.15
N GLU A 292 22.76 -16.30 30.84
CA GLU A 292 22.79 -17.59 30.11
C GLU A 292 24.20 -18.21 29.97
N ALA A 293 25.27 -17.45 30.23
CA ALA A 293 26.64 -17.98 30.16
C ALA A 293 27.10 -18.75 31.40
N LEU A 294 26.36 -18.70 32.49
CA LEU A 294 26.72 -19.39 33.75
C LEU A 294 26.10 -20.79 33.87
N VAL A 295 25.09 -21.11 33.11
CA VAL A 295 24.47 -22.45 33.14
C VAL A 295 25.21 -23.45 32.22
N ALA A 296 25.89 -22.98 31.19
CA ALA A 296 26.67 -23.85 30.27
C ALA A 296 28.08 -24.21 30.82
N ALA A 297 28.54 -23.55 31.87
CA ALA A 297 29.88 -23.80 32.49
C ALA A 297 29.82 -24.67 33.75
N GLY A 298 28.64 -25.16 34.16
CA GLY A 298 28.40 -25.88 35.42
C GLY A 298 28.36 -27.42 35.37
N GLU A 299 28.46 -28.02 34.17
CA GLU A 299 28.40 -29.49 34.03
C GLU A 299 29.69 -30.08 33.42
N GLU A 300 30.81 -29.84 34.02
CA GLU A 300 32.00 -30.70 33.91
C GLU A 300 32.71 -30.75 35.25
N ARG A 301 32.37 -31.75 36.07
CA ARG A 301 33.22 -32.39 37.08
C ARG A 301 32.59 -33.69 37.55
N PRO A 302 33.44 -34.62 38.02
CA PRO A 302 34.13 -35.68 37.26
C PRO A 302 33.43 -37.03 37.37
#